data_0be7052a1d2f626f4ec47b49a9bf0be6
#
_entry.id   0be7052a1d2f626f4ec47b49a9bf0be6
#
_cell.length_a   1.000
_cell.length_b   1.000
_cell.length_c   1.000
_cell.angle_alpha   90.00
_cell.angle_beta   90.00
_cell.angle_gamma   90.00
#
_symmetry.space_group_name_H-M   'P 1'
#
loop_
_entity.id
_entity.type
_entity.pdbx_description
1 polymer ?
#
loop_
_entity_poly.entity_id
_entity_poly.type
_entity_poly.pdbx_seq_one_letter_code
_entity_poly.pdbx_strand_id
1 'polypeptide(L)'
;RLSQDCPVALAVSLHAPNNVLRDNLVPLNRKYPLDELLSECTLYLDKAPRDFITFEYCMLKGVNDQPEHAQELVQLIKRHAAQGLRCKFNLIPFNPFKESGLLRSDSSAVDKFAEILVQAGFVTTVRKTRGDDIDAACGQLAGDVKDRTDVASRIAQQRAVPVQWAFKPTAQASDRS
;
A
#
# COMPACT_ATOMS: atom_id res chain seq x y z
N ARG A 1 -14.08 -19.12 -0.01
CA ARG A 1 -15.43 -18.97 0.61
C ARG A 1 -16.10 -17.67 0.23
N LEU A 2 -15.49 -16.47 0.45
CA LEU A 2 -16.17 -15.19 0.14
C LEU A 2 -16.69 -15.12 -1.32
N SER A 3 -15.89 -15.54 -2.30
CA SER A 3 -16.30 -15.55 -3.72
C SER A 3 -17.42 -16.52 -4.05
N GLN A 4 -17.67 -17.52 -3.20
CA GLN A 4 -18.71 -18.52 -3.36
C GLN A 4 -19.97 -18.18 -2.60
N ASP A 5 -19.79 -17.72 -1.35
CA ASP A 5 -20.91 -17.53 -0.40
C ASP A 5 -21.54 -16.14 -0.56
N CYS A 6 -20.74 -15.12 -0.87
CA CYS A 6 -21.19 -13.74 -1.02
C CYS A 6 -20.27 -12.96 -1.98
N PRO A 7 -20.44 -13.10 -3.30
CA PRO A 7 -19.62 -12.37 -4.26
C PRO A 7 -19.95 -10.87 -4.22
N VAL A 8 -18.99 -10.06 -3.78
CA VAL A 8 -19.11 -8.60 -3.66
C VAL A 8 -17.97 -7.89 -4.36
N ALA A 9 -18.14 -6.60 -4.65
CA ALA A 9 -17.01 -5.77 -5.09
C ALA A 9 -15.97 -5.65 -3.95
N LEU A 10 -14.74 -6.06 -4.20
CA LEU A 10 -13.72 -6.13 -3.15
C LEU A 10 -12.82 -4.89 -3.18
N ALA A 11 -12.65 -4.29 -1.99
CA ALA A 11 -11.62 -3.29 -1.72
C ALA A 11 -10.64 -3.84 -0.68
N VAL A 12 -9.34 -3.69 -0.95
CA VAL A 12 -8.27 -4.24 -0.13
C VAL A 12 -7.32 -3.14 0.31
N SER A 13 -7.13 -3.02 1.61
CA SER A 13 -6.13 -2.12 2.21
C SER A 13 -4.72 -2.64 1.95
N LEU A 14 -4.02 -2.04 0.98
CA LEU A 14 -2.68 -2.46 0.56
C LEU A 14 -1.59 -1.71 1.33
N HIS A 15 -1.60 -0.39 1.25
CA HIS A 15 -0.82 0.60 2.01
C HIS A 15 0.71 0.54 1.86
N ALA A 16 1.29 -0.47 1.23
CA ALA A 16 2.73 -0.57 1.02
C ALA A 16 3.07 -1.38 -0.24
N PRO A 17 4.21 -1.11 -0.90
CA PRO A 17 4.65 -1.83 -2.09
C PRO A 17 5.47 -3.09 -1.79
N ASN A 18 5.93 -3.25 -0.54
CA ASN A 18 6.76 -4.38 -0.12
C ASN A 18 6.40 -4.85 1.29
N ASN A 19 6.80 -6.09 1.64
CA ASN A 19 6.46 -6.70 2.91
C ASN A 19 7.09 -5.98 4.11
N VAL A 20 8.33 -5.48 3.99
CA VAL A 20 9.05 -4.81 5.08
C VAL A 20 8.27 -3.60 5.58
N LEU A 21 7.82 -2.75 4.65
CA LEU A 21 7.01 -1.59 4.98
C LEU A 21 5.61 -2.00 5.43
N ARG A 22 5.02 -3.00 4.77
CA ARG A 22 3.66 -3.44 5.09
C ARG A 22 3.57 -4.11 6.46
N ASP A 23 4.60 -4.82 6.92
CA ASP A 23 4.64 -5.41 8.26
C ASP A 23 4.51 -4.38 9.39
N ASN A 24 4.95 -3.15 9.12
CA ASN A 24 4.84 -2.05 10.07
C ASN A 24 3.48 -1.36 10.00
N LEU A 25 2.95 -1.16 8.79
CA LEU A 25 1.68 -0.47 8.58
C LEU A 25 0.48 -1.39 8.83
N VAL A 26 0.59 -2.65 8.42
CA VAL A 26 -0.47 -3.67 8.49
C VAL A 26 0.11 -4.94 9.09
N PRO A 27 0.15 -5.10 10.41
CA PRO A 27 0.79 -6.25 11.08
C PRO A 27 0.29 -7.62 10.63
N LEU A 28 -0.92 -7.69 10.10
CA LEU A 28 -1.50 -8.91 9.52
C LEU A 28 -0.69 -9.43 8.32
N ASN A 29 0.14 -8.58 7.68
CA ASN A 29 1.01 -8.97 6.59
C ASN A 29 2.00 -10.06 6.95
N ARG A 30 2.45 -10.12 8.21
CA ARG A 30 3.35 -11.19 8.69
C ARG A 30 2.72 -12.58 8.56
N LYS A 31 1.40 -12.66 8.66
CA LYS A 31 0.66 -13.91 8.48
C LYS A 31 0.28 -14.14 7.02
N TYR A 32 -0.03 -13.08 6.29
CA TYR A 32 -0.47 -13.11 4.89
C TYR A 32 0.35 -12.10 4.08
N PRO A 33 1.54 -12.49 3.59
CA PRO A 33 2.42 -11.63 2.81
C PRO A 33 1.76 -11.15 1.50
N LEU A 34 2.34 -10.10 0.91
CA LEU A 34 1.79 -9.46 -0.29
C LEU A 34 1.55 -10.43 -1.44
N ASP A 35 2.50 -11.33 -1.71
CA ASP A 35 2.35 -12.27 -2.84
C ASP A 35 1.19 -13.24 -2.62
N GLU A 36 0.99 -13.73 -1.39
CA GLU A 36 -0.16 -14.56 -1.03
C GLU A 36 -1.46 -13.76 -1.15
N LEU A 37 -1.51 -12.55 -0.59
CA LEU A 37 -2.67 -11.67 -0.67
C LEU A 37 -3.08 -11.40 -2.13
N LEU A 38 -2.12 -11.04 -2.98
CA LEU A 38 -2.38 -10.70 -4.38
C LEU A 38 -2.78 -11.93 -5.21
N SER A 39 -2.23 -13.10 -4.91
CA SER A 39 -2.65 -14.37 -5.51
C SER A 39 -4.09 -14.71 -5.15
N GLU A 40 -4.48 -14.55 -3.88
CA GLU A 40 -5.87 -14.75 -3.45
C GLU A 40 -6.83 -13.72 -4.08
N CYS A 41 -6.37 -12.46 -4.27
CA CYS A 41 -7.12 -11.46 -5.01
C CYS A 41 -7.35 -11.87 -6.47
N THR A 42 -6.35 -12.47 -7.11
CA THR A 42 -6.45 -12.98 -8.48
C THR A 42 -7.49 -14.11 -8.57
N LEU A 43 -7.40 -15.09 -7.68
CA LEU A 43 -8.36 -16.20 -7.60
C LEU A 43 -9.80 -15.73 -7.30
N TYR A 44 -9.92 -14.64 -6.53
CA TYR A 44 -11.23 -14.06 -6.23
C TYR A 44 -11.91 -13.51 -7.49
N LEU A 45 -11.14 -12.93 -8.43
CA LEU A 45 -11.68 -12.31 -9.64
C LEU A 45 -12.41 -13.28 -10.56
N ASP A 46 -12.10 -14.57 -10.52
CA ASP A 46 -12.77 -15.59 -11.32
C ASP A 46 -14.28 -15.69 -11.03
N LYS A 47 -14.68 -15.28 -9.82
CA LYS A 47 -16.08 -15.37 -9.33
C LYS A 47 -16.64 -14.04 -8.85
N ALA A 48 -15.88 -12.96 -8.99
CA ALA A 48 -16.27 -11.65 -8.50
C ALA A 48 -17.38 -11.03 -9.38
N PRO A 49 -18.30 -10.22 -8.81
CA PRO A 49 -19.31 -9.49 -9.58
C PRO A 49 -18.73 -8.33 -10.40
N ARG A 50 -17.47 -7.98 -10.12
CA ARG A 50 -16.67 -7.01 -10.88
C ARG A 50 -15.35 -7.65 -11.27
N ASP A 51 -14.83 -7.22 -12.40
CA ASP A 51 -13.60 -7.74 -13.00
C ASP A 51 -12.32 -7.05 -12.51
N PHE A 52 -12.38 -6.35 -11.37
CA PHE A 52 -11.24 -5.68 -10.76
C PHE A 52 -11.33 -5.60 -9.23
N ILE A 53 -10.17 -5.61 -8.59
CA ILE A 53 -10.00 -5.29 -7.16
C ILE A 53 -9.69 -3.79 -7.01
N THR A 54 -10.26 -3.15 -5.99
CA THR A 54 -9.85 -1.80 -5.59
C THR A 54 -8.78 -1.90 -4.52
N PHE A 55 -7.55 -1.48 -4.81
CA PHE A 55 -6.51 -1.34 -3.79
C PHE A 55 -6.54 0.05 -3.16
N GLU A 56 -6.78 0.09 -1.87
CA GLU A 56 -6.71 1.31 -1.09
C GLU A 56 -5.30 1.52 -0.55
N TYR A 57 -4.77 2.73 -0.74
CA TYR A 57 -3.42 3.10 -0.36
C TYR A 57 -3.45 4.41 0.43
N CYS A 58 -3.32 4.31 1.76
CA CYS A 58 -3.24 5.46 2.65
C CYS A 58 -1.86 6.09 2.53
N MET A 59 -1.82 7.37 2.13
CA MET A 59 -0.59 8.12 1.85
C MET A 59 -0.09 8.80 3.13
N LEU A 60 1.07 8.36 3.61
CA LEU A 60 1.72 8.82 4.84
C LEU A 60 3.03 9.55 4.50
N LYS A 61 3.15 10.82 4.89
CA LYS A 61 4.29 11.68 4.56
C LYS A 61 5.62 11.07 4.98
N GLY A 62 6.52 10.90 4.01
CA GLY A 62 7.87 10.36 4.19
C GLY A 62 7.92 8.92 4.69
N VAL A 63 6.81 8.17 4.59
CA VAL A 63 6.72 6.76 5.01
C VAL A 63 6.54 5.87 3.80
N ASN A 64 5.46 6.09 3.02
CA ASN A 64 5.10 5.27 1.88
C ASN A 64 4.73 6.08 0.63
N ASP A 65 5.00 7.37 0.61
CA ASP A 65 4.56 8.34 -0.40
C ASP A 65 5.66 8.75 -1.40
N GLN A 66 6.84 8.11 -1.34
CA GLN A 66 7.94 8.47 -2.23
C GLN A 66 7.74 7.87 -3.63
N PRO A 67 8.31 8.50 -4.69
CA PRO A 67 8.25 7.98 -6.06
C PRO A 67 8.76 6.54 -6.20
N GLU A 68 9.76 6.16 -5.42
CA GLU A 68 10.33 4.81 -5.40
C GLU A 68 9.29 3.78 -4.93
N HIS A 69 8.47 4.13 -3.94
CA HIS A 69 7.37 3.27 -3.48
C HIS A 69 6.31 3.08 -4.57
N ALA A 70 6.01 4.12 -5.37
CA ALA A 70 5.11 3.99 -6.51
C ALA A 70 5.69 3.05 -7.58
N GLN A 71 6.99 3.16 -7.87
CA GLN A 71 7.67 2.29 -8.84
C GLN A 71 7.71 0.83 -8.38
N GLU A 72 8.03 0.58 -7.11
CA GLU A 72 7.97 -0.76 -6.51
C GLU A 72 6.55 -1.33 -6.59
N LEU A 73 5.53 -0.52 -6.30
CA LEU A 73 4.13 -0.91 -6.38
C LEU A 73 3.75 -1.31 -7.82
N VAL A 74 4.17 -0.52 -8.80
CA VAL A 74 3.98 -0.84 -10.23
C VAL A 74 4.59 -2.20 -10.57
N GLN A 75 5.82 -2.46 -10.14
CA GLN A 75 6.50 -3.73 -10.41
C GLN A 75 5.79 -4.91 -9.73
N LEU A 76 5.40 -4.74 -8.48
CA LEU A 76 4.65 -5.74 -7.72
C LEU A 76 3.36 -6.12 -8.45
N ILE A 77 2.55 -5.13 -8.80
CA ILE A 77 1.24 -5.39 -9.42
C ILE A 77 1.38 -5.93 -10.85
N LYS A 78 2.35 -5.47 -11.63
CA LYS A 78 2.59 -6.00 -12.98
C LYS A 78 2.93 -7.50 -12.99
N ARG A 79 3.66 -8.00 -11.98
CA ARG A 79 3.93 -9.44 -11.85
C ARG A 79 2.64 -10.25 -11.68
N HIS A 80 1.72 -9.76 -10.85
CA HIS A 80 0.43 -10.43 -10.62
C HIS A 80 -0.59 -10.17 -11.75
N ALA A 81 -0.50 -9.03 -12.43
CA ALA A 81 -1.32 -8.74 -13.61
C ALA A 81 -1.05 -9.74 -14.75
N ALA A 82 0.19 -10.20 -14.90
CA ALA A 82 0.53 -11.27 -15.84
C ALA A 82 -0.16 -12.60 -15.49
N GLN A 83 -0.63 -12.77 -14.25
CA GLN A 83 -1.36 -13.94 -13.76
C GLN A 83 -2.89 -13.71 -13.75
N GLY A 84 -3.36 -12.57 -14.25
CA GLY A 84 -4.79 -12.26 -14.35
C GLY A 84 -5.32 -11.25 -13.33
N LEU A 85 -4.48 -10.72 -12.43
CA LEU A 85 -4.92 -9.67 -11.50
C LEU A 85 -5.28 -8.39 -12.25
N ARG A 86 -6.52 -7.96 -12.10
CA ARG A 86 -7.01 -6.65 -12.58
C ARG A 86 -7.36 -5.79 -11.38
N CYS A 87 -6.86 -4.56 -11.35
CA CYS A 87 -7.07 -3.69 -10.22
C CYS A 87 -7.15 -2.20 -10.62
N LYS A 88 -7.63 -1.40 -9.68
CA LYS A 88 -7.50 0.04 -9.66
C LYS A 88 -6.97 0.50 -8.31
N PHE A 89 -6.41 1.68 -8.25
CA PHE A 89 -5.93 2.29 -7.02
C PHE A 89 -6.83 3.42 -6.53
N ASN A 90 -7.02 3.48 -5.23
CA ASN A 90 -7.63 4.59 -4.53
C ASN A 90 -6.61 5.13 -3.52
N LEU A 91 -5.98 6.24 -3.87
CA LEU A 91 -5.03 6.93 -3.00
C LEU A 91 -5.79 7.78 -1.99
N ILE A 92 -5.51 7.58 -0.72
CA ILE A 92 -6.19 8.21 0.39
C ILE A 92 -5.17 9.03 1.17
N PRO A 93 -5.09 10.37 0.96
CA PRO A 93 -4.26 11.22 1.81
C PRO A 93 -4.66 11.03 3.28
N PHE A 94 -3.69 10.74 4.12
CA PHE A 94 -3.93 10.48 5.54
C PHE A 94 -4.56 11.70 6.22
N ASN A 95 -5.53 11.48 7.08
CA ASN A 95 -6.08 12.53 7.93
C ASN A 95 -5.45 12.40 9.33
N PRO A 96 -4.52 13.32 9.70
CA PRO A 96 -3.84 13.24 11.01
C PRO A 96 -4.82 13.37 12.16
N PHE A 97 -4.61 12.60 13.22
CA PHE A 97 -5.28 12.75 14.50
C PHE A 97 -4.24 12.86 15.62
N LYS A 98 -4.64 13.44 16.75
CA LYS A 98 -3.75 13.95 17.81
C LYS A 98 -2.67 12.98 18.30
N GLU A 99 -2.93 11.67 18.26
CA GLU A 99 -2.03 10.64 18.80
C GLU A 99 -1.38 9.79 17.72
N SER A 100 -1.63 10.07 16.44
CA SER A 100 -1.14 9.20 15.35
C SER A 100 0.38 9.25 15.17
N GLY A 101 1.03 10.34 15.51
CA GLY A 101 2.46 10.57 15.22
C GLY A 101 2.82 10.54 13.73
N LEU A 102 1.81 10.44 12.84
CA LEU A 102 1.95 10.37 11.40
C LEU A 102 1.46 11.65 10.74
N LEU A 103 2.01 11.97 9.58
CA LEU A 103 1.68 13.16 8.84
C LEU A 103 1.01 12.84 7.51
N ARG A 104 0.16 13.74 7.05
CA ARG A 104 -0.44 13.72 5.73
C ARG A 104 0.62 14.00 4.67
N SER A 105 0.62 13.24 3.59
CA SER A 105 1.45 13.51 2.40
C SER A 105 1.10 14.85 1.77
N ASP A 106 2.12 15.56 1.27
CA ASP A 106 1.92 16.78 0.51
C ASP A 106 1.17 16.47 -0.80
N SER A 107 0.34 17.40 -1.27
CA SER A 107 -0.43 17.19 -2.50
C SER A 107 0.47 16.88 -3.70
N SER A 108 1.62 17.54 -3.81
CA SER A 108 2.61 17.29 -4.87
C SER A 108 3.17 15.86 -4.85
N ALA A 109 3.37 15.28 -3.66
CA ALA A 109 3.80 13.89 -3.52
C ALA A 109 2.69 12.92 -3.94
N VAL A 110 1.45 13.21 -3.53
CA VAL A 110 0.28 12.41 -3.93
C VAL A 110 0.08 12.46 -5.44
N ASP A 111 0.17 13.64 -6.05
CA ASP A 111 0.00 13.82 -7.49
C ASP A 111 1.08 13.08 -8.27
N LYS A 112 2.35 13.19 -7.83
CA LYS A 112 3.45 12.47 -8.46
C LYS A 112 3.33 10.95 -8.34
N PHE A 113 2.91 10.47 -7.19
CA PHE A 113 2.65 9.04 -6.96
C PHE A 113 1.52 8.54 -7.89
N ALA A 114 0.42 9.30 -7.97
CA ALA A 114 -0.69 8.99 -8.86
C ALA A 114 -0.26 8.99 -10.33
N GLU A 115 0.55 9.98 -10.74
CA GLU A 115 1.08 10.07 -12.11
C GLU A 115 1.87 8.81 -12.50
N ILE A 116 2.76 8.33 -11.63
CA ILE A 116 3.55 7.10 -11.88
C ILE A 116 2.63 5.89 -12.10
N LEU A 117 1.58 5.74 -11.28
CA LEU A 117 0.62 4.65 -11.45
C LEU A 117 -0.18 4.76 -12.75
N VAL A 118 -0.64 5.97 -13.10
CA VAL A 118 -1.39 6.23 -14.34
C VAL A 118 -0.50 5.99 -15.57
N GLN A 119 0.74 6.46 -15.57
CA GLN A 119 1.71 6.22 -16.64
C GLN A 119 2.03 4.73 -16.82
N ALA A 120 1.96 3.95 -15.74
CA ALA A 120 2.11 2.50 -15.78
C ALA A 120 0.86 1.75 -16.30
N GLY A 121 -0.25 2.48 -16.58
CA GLY A 121 -1.49 1.95 -17.12
C GLY A 121 -2.56 1.60 -16.07
N PHE A 122 -2.39 1.99 -14.81
CA PHE A 122 -3.37 1.70 -13.78
C PHE A 122 -4.40 2.82 -13.59
N VAL A 123 -5.67 2.47 -13.50
CA VAL A 123 -6.72 3.41 -13.10
C VAL A 123 -6.48 3.82 -11.66
N THR A 124 -6.26 5.12 -11.45
CA THR A 124 -5.91 5.67 -10.14
C THR A 124 -6.84 6.83 -9.80
N THR A 125 -7.40 6.80 -8.61
CA THR A 125 -8.22 7.88 -8.04
C THR A 125 -7.56 8.40 -6.78
N VAL A 126 -7.67 9.71 -6.55
CA VAL A 126 -7.24 10.35 -5.29
C VAL A 126 -8.50 10.77 -4.54
N ARG A 127 -8.65 10.29 -3.30
CA ARG A 127 -9.77 10.67 -2.45
C ARG A 127 -9.60 12.13 -2.01
N LYS A 128 -10.54 12.98 -2.44
CA LYS A 128 -10.63 14.35 -1.90
C LYS A 128 -11.29 14.30 -0.54
N THR A 129 -10.62 14.78 0.50
CA THR A 129 -11.24 15.05 1.78
C THR A 129 -12.24 16.19 1.59
N ARG A 130 -13.52 15.92 1.81
CA ARG A 130 -14.54 16.99 1.90
C ARG A 130 -14.47 17.54 3.31
N GLY A 131 -14.07 18.79 3.44
CA GLY A 131 -14.07 19.54 4.69
C GLY A 131 -12.75 19.44 5.45
N ASP A 132 -11.88 20.43 5.25
CA ASP A 132 -10.75 20.69 6.15
C ASP A 132 -11.24 21.22 7.53
N ASP A 133 -12.56 21.40 7.69
CA ASP A 133 -13.20 22.03 8.86
C ASP A 133 -14.02 21.07 9.73
N ILE A 134 -14.08 19.78 9.43
CA ILE A 134 -14.83 18.83 10.25
C ILE A 134 -13.86 17.77 10.75
N ASP A 135 -13.59 17.79 12.05
CA ASP A 135 -12.89 16.76 12.84
C ASP A 135 -13.61 15.38 12.82
N ALA A 136 -14.24 15.04 11.73
CA ALA A 136 -14.99 13.81 11.56
C ALA A 136 -14.20 12.78 10.75
N ALA A 137 -13.09 12.31 11.30
CA ALA A 137 -12.53 11.05 10.87
C ALA A 137 -13.33 9.89 11.48
N CYS A 138 -13.64 8.87 10.69
CA CYS A 138 -14.34 7.67 11.15
C CYS A 138 -13.66 6.90 12.32
N GLY A 139 -12.53 7.38 12.82
CA GLY A 139 -11.82 6.87 13.99
C GLY A 139 -12.01 7.73 15.25
N GLN A 140 -12.55 8.94 15.13
CA GLN A 140 -12.68 9.88 16.28
C GLN A 140 -13.98 9.69 17.07
N LEU A 141 -14.94 8.93 16.55
CA LEU A 141 -16.17 8.60 17.26
C LEU A 141 -16.04 7.48 18.29
N ALA A 142 -14.91 6.78 18.32
CA ALA A 142 -14.59 5.84 19.37
C ALA A 142 -13.71 6.55 20.40
N GLY A 143 -14.31 7.03 21.48
CA GLY A 143 -13.59 7.61 22.61
C GLY A 143 -12.46 6.69 23.08
N ASP A 144 -11.35 7.24 23.56
CA ASP A 144 -10.21 6.62 24.26
C ASP A 144 -9.77 5.20 23.78
N VAL A 145 -9.78 4.95 22.48
CA VAL A 145 -9.17 3.76 21.92
C VAL A 145 -7.66 3.96 21.86
N LYS A 146 -6.93 3.45 22.84
CA LYS A 146 -5.46 3.35 22.76
C LYS A 146 -5.09 2.68 21.45
N ASP A 147 -4.25 3.32 20.63
CA ASP A 147 -3.71 2.72 19.42
C ASP A 147 -2.94 1.43 19.79
N ARG A 148 -3.58 0.28 19.57
CA ARG A 148 -2.99 -1.04 19.82
C ARG A 148 -1.96 -1.42 18.77
N THR A 149 -1.83 -0.63 17.71
CA THR A 149 -0.96 -0.98 16.58
C THR A 149 0.41 -0.36 16.67
N ASP A 150 0.58 0.75 17.41
CA ASP A 150 1.84 1.47 17.61
C ASP A 150 2.69 1.64 16.33
N VAL A 151 2.01 2.02 15.25
CA VAL A 151 2.62 2.15 13.91
C VAL A 151 3.73 3.19 13.92
N ALA A 152 3.53 4.32 14.61
CA ALA A 152 4.50 5.42 14.65
C ALA A 152 5.84 4.99 15.28
N SER A 153 5.79 4.27 16.41
CA SER A 153 7.01 3.76 17.09
C SER A 153 7.74 2.72 16.22
N ARG A 154 7.02 1.85 15.53
CA ARG A 154 7.63 0.87 14.63
C ARG A 154 8.33 1.51 13.44
N ILE A 155 7.73 2.55 12.85
CA ILE A 155 8.33 3.32 11.76
C ILE A 155 9.55 4.09 12.25
N ALA A 156 9.50 4.69 13.45
CA ALA A 156 10.62 5.40 14.05
C ALA A 156 11.82 4.46 14.32
N GLN A 157 11.57 3.25 14.82
CA GLN A 157 12.60 2.23 15.04
C GLN A 157 13.26 1.79 13.72
N GLN A 158 12.52 1.66 12.64
CA GLN A 158 13.07 1.31 11.33
C GLN A 158 13.98 2.40 10.77
N ARG A 159 13.66 3.67 10.99
CA ARG A 159 14.50 4.82 10.55
C ARG A 159 15.81 4.93 11.34
N ALA A 160 15.87 4.40 12.55
CA ALA A 160 17.06 4.39 13.39
C ALA A 160 18.10 3.32 12.97
N VAL A 161 17.72 2.35 12.13
CA VAL A 161 18.63 1.34 11.60
C VAL A 161 19.13 1.82 10.23
N PRO A 162 20.45 2.10 10.06
CA PRO A 162 20.99 2.47 8.75
C PRO A 162 20.80 1.30 7.79
N VAL A 163 20.09 1.55 6.70
CA VAL A 163 19.94 0.58 5.61
C VAL A 163 21.26 0.49 4.87
N GLN A 164 22.09 -0.48 5.23
CA GLN A 164 23.25 -0.85 4.44
C GLN A 164 22.75 -1.63 3.21
N TRP A 165 22.62 -0.94 2.09
CA TRP A 165 22.44 -1.55 0.77
C TRP A 165 23.76 -2.21 0.37
N ALA A 166 23.95 -3.47 0.75
CA ALA A 166 25.03 -4.29 0.21
C ALA A 166 24.67 -4.68 -1.24
N PHE A 167 25.06 -3.84 -2.19
CA PHE A 167 25.19 -4.25 -3.58
C PHE A 167 26.33 -5.28 -3.62
N LYS A 168 26.02 -6.56 -3.74
CA LYS A 168 26.99 -7.57 -4.14
C LYS A 168 27.11 -7.50 -5.67
N PRO A 169 28.25 -7.04 -6.24
CA PRO A 169 28.48 -7.17 -7.67
C PRO A 169 28.57 -8.67 -8.00
N THR A 170 27.75 -9.12 -8.92
CA THR A 170 27.87 -10.44 -9.54
C THR A 170 29.26 -10.57 -10.16
N ALA A 171 30.04 -11.51 -9.66
CA ALA A 171 31.35 -11.85 -10.22
C ALA A 171 31.18 -12.29 -11.67
N GLN A 172 31.87 -11.61 -12.58
CA GLN A 172 32.02 -12.01 -13.96
C GLN A 172 32.71 -13.38 -14.00
N ALA A 173 32.05 -14.31 -14.65
CA ALA A 173 32.66 -15.57 -15.02
C ALA A 173 33.82 -15.25 -16.00
N SER A 174 35.04 -15.44 -15.55
CA SER A 174 36.22 -15.39 -16.41
C SER A 174 36.26 -16.63 -17.29
N ASP A 175 36.18 -16.37 -18.56
CA ASP A 175 36.55 -17.23 -19.67
C ASP A 175 37.88 -17.97 -19.42
N ARG A 176 37.89 -19.26 -19.62
CA ARG A 176 39.12 -20.03 -19.77
C ARG A 176 39.08 -20.78 -21.09
N SER A 177 39.98 -20.37 -21.92
CA SER A 177 40.50 -21.05 -23.13
C SER A 177 40.81 -22.51 -22.92
#